data_8e120f0e4c69733c309f4500a1125bff
#
_entry.id   8e120f0e4c69733c309f4500a1125bff
#
_cell.length_a   1.000
_cell.length_b   1.000
_cell.length_c   1.000
_cell.angle_alpha   90.00
_cell.angle_beta   90.00
_cell.angle_gamma   90.00
#
_symmetry.space_group_name_H-M   'P 1'
#
loop_
_entity.id
_entity.type
_entity.pdbx_description
1 polymer ?
#
loop_
_entity_poly.entity_id
_entity_poly.type
_entity_poly.pdbx_seq_one_letter_code
_entity_poly.pdbx_strand_id
1 'polypeptide(L)'
;MFKSCIAAAMSALVLLSTPTLAAEGDPIVIKFAHVVADDTPKGKGALMFKKLVEERLAGKVKVEVYPNSTLVGDADELQALLDNKVQLLAPSLSKFDKYTKKLQVFDLPFLFDDAEAVKRFQTREMSRELLRSMADHGIYGLAYWSNGLKQLSATRALQKPEDAAGLSFRIQSSTVLDAQFKAVNATPVRLPFAEAYKALQSGMVQGTENPWSNIVSQNMHTVQPFITESNHGVLNYMLITNSRFWISIPFAVRSELEGIIDEVTQAVNKEAEALNQRDRERIIAAGTSKLITLSPVERQAWRDRMMPVWKSFENEIGADVIRAAQTVNRRR
;
A
#
# COMPACT_ATOMS: atom_id res chain seq x y z
N MET A 1 77.29 -10.17 -64.95
CA MET A 1 77.45 -9.61 -63.60
C MET A 1 76.33 -8.59 -63.33
N PHE A 2 75.33 -8.89 -62.70
CA PHE A 2 74.43 -7.95 -61.97
C PHE A 2 73.54 -8.77 -61.00
N LYS A 3 73.79 -8.59 -59.77
CA LYS A 3 73.01 -9.21 -58.68
C LYS A 3 71.77 -8.33 -58.38
N SER A 4 70.58 -8.86 -58.56
CA SER A 4 69.34 -8.22 -58.11
C SER A 4 68.94 -8.73 -56.72
N CYS A 5 68.93 -7.82 -55.75
CA CYS A 5 68.35 -8.07 -54.42
C CYS A 5 66.85 -7.82 -54.45
N ILE A 6 66.09 -8.86 -54.18
CA ILE A 6 64.62 -8.75 -53.93
C ILE A 6 64.41 -8.49 -52.44
N ALA A 7 63.89 -7.31 -52.11
CA ALA A 7 63.45 -6.97 -50.75
C ALA A 7 61.99 -7.42 -50.55
N ALA A 8 61.78 -8.37 -49.65
CA ALA A 8 60.44 -8.79 -49.26
C ALA A 8 59.88 -7.82 -48.20
N ALA A 9 58.82 -7.12 -48.54
CA ALA A 9 58.06 -6.28 -47.61
C ALA A 9 57.04 -7.17 -46.86
N MET A 10 57.29 -7.36 -45.59
CA MET A 10 56.34 -8.03 -44.67
C MET A 10 55.29 -7.00 -44.17
N SER A 11 54.08 -7.04 -44.74
CA SER A 11 52.95 -6.24 -44.27
C SER A 11 52.34 -6.92 -43.01
N ALA A 12 52.56 -6.33 -41.85
CA ALA A 12 51.91 -6.75 -40.60
C ALA A 12 50.43 -6.29 -40.59
N LEU A 13 49.52 -7.25 -40.72
CA LEU A 13 48.09 -7.02 -40.61
C LEU A 13 47.73 -6.91 -39.09
N VAL A 14 47.55 -5.69 -38.60
CA VAL A 14 47.06 -5.44 -37.25
C VAL A 14 45.54 -5.72 -37.23
N LEU A 15 45.13 -6.88 -36.72
CA LEU A 15 43.76 -7.20 -36.44
C LEU A 15 43.30 -6.33 -35.24
N LEU A 16 42.61 -5.24 -35.52
CA LEU A 16 41.85 -4.48 -34.56
C LEU A 16 40.65 -5.36 -34.12
N SER A 17 40.81 -6.05 -33.00
CA SER A 17 39.68 -6.69 -32.29
C SER A 17 38.76 -5.57 -31.79
N THR A 18 37.68 -5.31 -32.51
CA THR A 18 36.55 -4.54 -31.95
C THR A 18 35.99 -5.31 -30.78
N PRO A 19 35.83 -4.68 -29.60
CA PRO A 19 35.13 -5.34 -28.52
C PRO A 19 33.70 -5.63 -28.99
N THR A 20 33.35 -6.89 -29.08
CA THR A 20 31.98 -7.34 -29.28
C THR A 20 31.22 -6.86 -28.04
N LEU A 21 30.38 -5.82 -28.17
CA LEU A 21 29.36 -5.52 -27.17
C LEU A 21 28.54 -6.82 -27.01
N ALA A 22 28.65 -7.43 -25.84
CA ALA A 22 27.77 -8.54 -25.47
C ALA A 22 26.34 -8.04 -25.72
N ALA A 23 25.54 -8.80 -26.47
CA ALA A 23 24.14 -8.51 -26.65
C ALA A 23 23.54 -8.38 -25.25
N GLU A 24 23.04 -7.19 -24.90
CA GLU A 24 22.25 -7.01 -23.68
C GLU A 24 21.06 -7.94 -23.84
N GLY A 25 20.87 -8.87 -22.90
CA GLY A 25 19.71 -9.74 -22.85
C GLY A 25 18.44 -8.88 -22.74
N ASP A 26 17.28 -9.46 -23.04
CA ASP A 26 16.00 -8.78 -22.89
C ASP A 26 15.87 -8.15 -21.50
N PRO A 27 15.32 -6.92 -21.39
CA PRO A 27 15.18 -6.24 -20.11
C PRO A 27 14.27 -7.04 -19.16
N ILE A 28 14.61 -7.01 -17.88
CA ILE A 28 13.76 -7.55 -16.83
C ILE A 28 12.46 -6.74 -16.80
N VAL A 29 11.32 -7.38 -17.05
CA VAL A 29 10.01 -6.73 -17.01
C VAL A 29 9.41 -6.83 -15.59
N ILE A 30 9.10 -5.67 -15.00
CA ILE A 30 8.42 -5.56 -13.72
C ILE A 30 7.01 -5.03 -13.97
N LYS A 31 6.01 -5.90 -13.86
CA LYS A 31 4.60 -5.49 -13.84
C LYS A 31 4.21 -5.09 -12.44
N PHE A 32 3.91 -3.81 -12.26
CA PHE A 32 3.44 -3.25 -10.99
C PHE A 32 1.94 -2.98 -11.08
N ALA A 33 1.14 -3.82 -10.46
CA ALA A 33 -0.32 -3.68 -10.44
C ALA A 33 -0.80 -3.10 -9.10
N HIS A 34 -1.86 -2.29 -9.14
CA HIS A 34 -2.53 -1.78 -7.95
C HIS A 34 -4.00 -1.43 -8.21
N VAL A 35 -4.78 -1.39 -7.12
CA VAL A 35 -6.25 -1.26 -7.20
C VAL A 35 -6.77 0.18 -7.11
N VAL A 36 -5.89 1.16 -6.94
CA VAL A 36 -6.26 2.57 -6.75
C VAL A 36 -5.94 3.40 -8.01
N ALA A 37 -6.43 4.64 -8.06
CA ALA A 37 -6.14 5.56 -9.15
C ALA A 37 -4.69 6.11 -9.05
N ASP A 38 -4.17 6.61 -10.17
CA ASP A 38 -2.80 7.14 -10.29
C ASP A 38 -2.56 8.39 -9.44
N ASP A 39 -3.61 9.16 -9.14
CA ASP A 39 -3.53 10.40 -8.35
C ASP A 39 -3.49 10.17 -6.83
N THR A 40 -3.65 8.92 -6.37
CA THR A 40 -3.46 8.54 -4.96
C THR A 40 -1.98 8.48 -4.57
N PRO A 41 -1.63 8.50 -3.25
CA PRO A 41 -0.23 8.36 -2.83
C PRO A 41 0.44 7.11 -3.41
N LYS A 42 -0.25 5.96 -3.39
CA LYS A 42 0.24 4.70 -3.96
C LYS A 42 0.41 4.76 -5.48
N GLY A 43 -0.57 5.31 -6.20
CA GLY A 43 -0.50 5.46 -7.66
C GLY A 43 0.68 6.34 -8.07
N LYS A 44 0.84 7.52 -7.44
CA LYS A 44 2.00 8.39 -7.64
C LYS A 44 3.33 7.68 -7.35
N GLY A 45 3.38 6.87 -6.28
CA GLY A 45 4.54 6.05 -5.93
C GLY A 45 4.89 5.05 -7.03
N ALA A 46 3.90 4.34 -7.58
CA ALA A 46 4.11 3.40 -8.68
C ALA A 46 4.66 4.08 -9.94
N LEU A 47 4.13 5.26 -10.30
CA LEU A 47 4.62 6.05 -11.43
C LEU A 47 6.03 6.61 -11.19
N MET A 48 6.33 7.07 -9.96
CA MET A 48 7.67 7.52 -9.60
C MET A 48 8.68 6.36 -9.65
N PHE A 49 8.31 5.18 -9.13
CA PHE A 49 9.13 3.97 -9.22
C PHE A 49 9.46 3.64 -10.68
N LYS A 50 8.44 3.59 -11.54
CA LYS A 50 8.63 3.38 -12.99
C LYS A 50 9.64 4.37 -13.56
N LYS A 51 9.44 5.66 -13.31
CA LYS A 51 10.29 6.72 -13.84
C LYS A 51 11.76 6.53 -13.42
N LEU A 52 12.01 6.37 -12.12
CA LEU A 52 13.37 6.24 -11.59
C LEU A 52 14.08 4.96 -12.06
N VAL A 53 13.33 3.84 -12.15
CA VAL A 53 13.88 2.59 -12.66
C VAL A 53 14.28 2.71 -14.13
N GLU A 54 13.40 3.28 -14.98
CA GLU A 54 13.68 3.43 -16.40
C GLU A 54 14.78 4.47 -16.68
N GLU A 55 14.99 5.45 -15.78
CA GLU A 55 16.10 6.40 -15.86
C GLU A 55 17.45 5.78 -15.42
N ARG A 56 17.48 5.05 -14.29
CA ARG A 56 18.74 4.55 -13.69
C ARG A 56 19.14 3.16 -14.18
N LEU A 57 18.17 2.36 -14.63
CA LEU A 57 18.37 1.00 -15.13
C LEU A 57 17.93 0.87 -16.60
N ALA A 58 18.13 1.94 -17.40
CA ALA A 58 17.78 1.96 -18.81
C ALA A 58 18.35 0.75 -19.56
N GLY A 59 17.53 0.07 -20.36
CA GLY A 59 17.87 -1.15 -21.09
C GLY A 59 17.97 -2.42 -20.25
N LYS A 60 18.06 -2.32 -18.91
CA LYS A 60 18.14 -3.48 -18.00
C LYS A 60 16.82 -3.87 -17.37
N VAL A 61 15.98 -2.87 -17.04
CA VAL A 61 14.69 -3.07 -16.40
C VAL A 61 13.64 -2.20 -17.09
N LYS A 62 12.46 -2.77 -17.35
CA LYS A 62 11.27 -2.09 -17.84
C LYS A 62 10.17 -2.23 -16.80
N VAL A 63 9.48 -1.13 -16.47
CA VAL A 63 8.35 -1.14 -15.52
C VAL A 63 7.04 -0.86 -16.23
N GLU A 64 6.07 -1.72 -16.06
CA GLU A 64 4.70 -1.57 -16.56
C GLU A 64 3.76 -1.38 -15.38
N VAL A 65 3.11 -0.20 -15.28
CA VAL A 65 2.18 0.11 -14.19
C VAL A 65 0.74 -0.14 -14.63
N TYR A 66 -0.02 -0.83 -13.80
CA TYR A 66 -1.42 -1.21 -14.05
C TYR A 66 -2.30 -0.73 -12.87
N PRO A 67 -2.86 0.48 -12.96
CA PRO A 67 -3.72 1.06 -11.92
C PRO A 67 -5.15 0.53 -11.99
N ASN A 68 -5.98 0.90 -11.01
CA ASN A 68 -7.44 0.70 -11.00
C ASN A 68 -7.89 -0.75 -11.23
N SER A 69 -7.13 -1.73 -10.74
CA SER A 69 -7.42 -3.16 -10.94
C SER A 69 -7.45 -3.59 -12.42
N THR A 70 -6.77 -2.87 -13.32
CA THR A 70 -6.81 -3.14 -14.78
C THR A 70 -6.12 -4.44 -15.18
N LEU A 71 -5.18 -4.94 -14.39
CA LEU A 71 -4.51 -6.23 -14.65
C LEU A 71 -5.00 -7.32 -13.68
N VAL A 72 -5.05 -7.00 -12.39
CA VAL A 72 -5.55 -7.91 -11.33
C VAL A 72 -6.31 -7.11 -10.29
N GLY A 73 -7.37 -7.70 -9.77
CA GLY A 73 -8.20 -7.11 -8.72
C GLY A 73 -7.80 -7.52 -7.30
N ASP A 74 -8.49 -6.96 -6.32
CA ASP A 74 -8.27 -7.19 -4.89
C ASP A 74 -8.29 -8.67 -4.47
N ALA A 75 -9.12 -9.49 -5.10
CA ALA A 75 -9.28 -10.89 -4.72
C ALA A 75 -8.11 -11.76 -5.19
N ASP A 76 -7.51 -11.42 -6.34
CA ASP A 76 -6.58 -12.28 -7.06
C ASP A 76 -5.13 -11.79 -7.03
N GLU A 77 -4.88 -10.53 -6.58
CA GLU A 77 -3.56 -9.92 -6.71
C GLU A 77 -2.44 -10.70 -6.01
N LEU A 78 -2.68 -11.24 -4.81
CA LEU A 78 -1.67 -12.01 -4.08
C LEU A 78 -1.34 -13.34 -4.75
N GLN A 79 -2.35 -14.03 -5.30
CA GLN A 79 -2.12 -15.24 -6.06
C GLN A 79 -1.39 -14.97 -7.38
N ALA A 80 -1.74 -13.86 -8.06
CA ALA A 80 -1.05 -13.44 -9.28
C ALA A 80 0.43 -13.13 -9.03
N LEU A 81 0.77 -12.57 -7.86
CA LEU A 81 2.17 -12.37 -7.44
C LEU A 81 2.89 -13.71 -7.24
N LEU A 82 2.26 -14.65 -6.53
CA LEU A 82 2.83 -15.98 -6.28
C LEU A 82 3.04 -16.77 -7.58
N ASP A 83 2.12 -16.63 -8.53
CA ASP A 83 2.21 -17.20 -9.87
C ASP A 83 3.20 -16.44 -10.79
N ASN A 84 3.84 -15.38 -10.30
CA ASN A 84 4.72 -14.48 -11.06
C ASN A 84 4.06 -13.84 -12.30
N LYS A 85 2.74 -13.69 -12.30
CA LYS A 85 1.98 -12.95 -13.33
C LYS A 85 2.16 -11.43 -13.19
N VAL A 86 2.40 -10.97 -11.96
CA VAL A 86 2.81 -9.62 -11.59
C VAL A 86 4.03 -9.71 -10.68
N GLN A 87 4.94 -8.73 -10.75
CA GLN A 87 6.22 -8.75 -10.03
C GLN A 87 6.22 -7.84 -8.81
N LEU A 88 5.43 -6.75 -8.84
CA LEU A 88 5.25 -5.85 -7.72
C LEU A 88 3.76 -5.59 -7.45
N LEU A 89 3.42 -5.54 -6.18
CA LEU A 89 2.12 -5.12 -5.66
C LEU A 89 2.33 -4.23 -4.43
N ALA A 90 1.33 -3.41 -4.12
CA ALA A 90 1.23 -2.71 -2.85
C ALA A 90 -0.16 -2.89 -2.23
N PRO A 91 -0.54 -4.12 -1.80
CA PRO A 91 -1.83 -4.38 -1.18
C PRO A 91 -1.93 -3.77 0.21
N SER A 92 -3.18 -3.54 0.66
CA SER A 92 -3.46 -3.17 2.04
C SER A 92 -2.98 -4.26 3.01
N LEU A 93 -2.44 -3.85 4.16
CA LEU A 93 -2.01 -4.77 5.21
C LEU A 93 -3.14 -5.67 5.73
N SER A 94 -4.38 -5.23 5.60
CA SER A 94 -5.59 -6.00 5.92
C SER A 94 -5.74 -7.31 5.15
N LYS A 95 -5.07 -7.45 3.99
CA LYS A 95 -5.26 -8.59 3.08
C LYS A 95 -4.38 -9.80 3.35
N PHE A 96 -3.44 -9.66 4.28
CA PHE A 96 -2.44 -10.69 4.53
C PHE A 96 -2.85 -11.72 5.58
N ASP A 97 -4.07 -11.69 6.09
CA ASP A 97 -4.52 -12.55 7.19
C ASP A 97 -4.44 -14.06 6.88
N LYS A 98 -4.47 -14.43 5.60
CA LYS A 98 -4.24 -15.81 5.12
C LYS A 98 -2.78 -16.26 5.29
N TYR A 99 -1.83 -15.33 5.24
CA TYR A 99 -0.39 -15.61 5.28
C TYR A 99 0.22 -15.31 6.64
N THR A 100 -0.23 -14.24 7.30
CA THR A 100 0.20 -13.86 8.64
C THR A 100 -0.88 -13.07 9.37
N LYS A 101 -1.16 -13.44 10.62
CA LYS A 101 -2.09 -12.69 11.48
C LYS A 101 -1.43 -11.45 12.11
N LYS A 102 -0.11 -11.42 12.20
CA LYS A 102 0.64 -10.34 12.86
C LYS A 102 0.42 -8.98 12.22
N LEU A 103 0.26 -8.91 10.89
CA LEU A 103 0.01 -7.67 10.17
C LEU A 103 -1.37 -7.05 10.47
N GLN A 104 -2.29 -7.81 11.06
CA GLN A 104 -3.57 -7.26 11.53
C GLN A 104 -3.42 -6.25 12.69
N VAL A 105 -2.22 -6.12 13.27
CA VAL A 105 -1.92 -5.04 14.22
C VAL A 105 -2.27 -3.66 13.66
N PHE A 106 -2.10 -3.45 12.35
CA PHE A 106 -2.44 -2.19 11.69
C PHE A 106 -3.95 -1.96 11.52
N ASP A 107 -4.77 -2.99 11.65
CA ASP A 107 -6.23 -2.90 11.57
C ASP A 107 -6.88 -2.64 12.93
N LEU A 108 -6.13 -2.78 14.05
CA LEU A 108 -6.67 -2.56 15.39
C LEU A 108 -7.15 -1.11 15.55
N PRO A 109 -8.44 -0.90 15.90
CA PRO A 109 -9.02 0.43 15.97
C PRO A 109 -8.35 1.27 17.06
N PHE A 110 -8.06 2.54 16.75
CA PHE A 110 -7.45 3.51 17.67
C PHE A 110 -6.10 3.08 18.28
N LEU A 111 -5.39 2.14 17.65
CA LEU A 111 -4.09 1.70 18.13
C LEU A 111 -3.04 2.80 18.01
N PHE A 112 -3.05 3.54 16.92
CA PHE A 112 -2.15 4.65 16.67
C PHE A 112 -2.86 5.99 16.88
N ASP A 113 -2.25 6.91 17.62
CA ASP A 113 -2.83 8.22 17.91
C ASP A 113 -2.83 9.14 16.67
N ASP A 114 -1.81 9.04 15.82
CA ASP A 114 -1.60 9.87 14.64
C ASP A 114 -0.75 9.14 13.57
N ALA A 115 -0.60 9.76 12.40
CA ALA A 115 0.23 9.23 11.31
C ALA A 115 1.72 9.13 11.70
N GLU A 116 2.22 10.01 12.55
CA GLU A 116 3.60 9.97 13.03
C GLU A 116 3.84 8.78 13.98
N ALA A 117 2.84 8.35 14.76
CA ALA A 117 2.93 7.13 15.56
C ALA A 117 3.08 5.90 14.64
N VAL A 118 2.31 5.83 13.55
CA VAL A 118 2.45 4.77 12.55
C VAL A 118 3.87 4.75 11.97
N LYS A 119 4.37 5.89 11.54
CA LYS A 119 5.72 6.04 10.99
C LYS A 119 6.80 5.61 11.99
N ARG A 120 6.67 6.03 13.27
CA ARG A 120 7.58 5.57 14.34
C ARG A 120 7.54 4.06 14.54
N PHE A 121 6.36 3.44 14.45
CA PHE A 121 6.24 1.98 14.53
C PHE A 121 6.92 1.29 13.35
N GLN A 122 6.68 1.78 12.13
CA GLN A 122 7.25 1.19 10.91
C GLN A 122 8.79 1.20 10.87
N THR A 123 9.44 2.09 11.63
CA THR A 123 10.91 2.14 11.76
C THR A 123 11.48 1.22 12.85
N ARG A 124 10.62 0.60 13.70
CA ARG A 124 11.05 -0.30 14.77
C ARG A 124 11.44 -1.69 14.25
N GLU A 125 12.29 -2.39 15.00
CA GLU A 125 12.72 -3.75 14.65
C GLU A 125 11.53 -4.70 14.48
N MET A 126 10.57 -4.66 15.42
CA MET A 126 9.33 -5.44 15.32
C MET A 126 8.65 -5.27 13.94
N SER A 127 8.58 -4.05 13.43
CA SER A 127 7.94 -3.79 12.13
C SER A 127 8.79 -4.29 10.95
N ARG A 128 10.11 -4.31 11.08
CA ARG A 128 11.01 -4.94 10.08
C ARG A 128 10.85 -6.44 10.05
N GLU A 129 10.65 -7.08 11.21
CA GLU A 129 10.31 -8.50 11.28
C GLU A 129 8.97 -8.80 10.60
N LEU A 130 7.99 -7.90 10.77
CA LEU A 130 6.69 -8.03 10.10
C LEU A 130 6.81 -7.99 8.56
N LEU A 131 7.73 -7.18 7.99
CA LEU A 131 8.00 -7.21 6.54
C LEU A 131 8.42 -8.61 6.05
N ARG A 132 9.12 -9.37 6.89
CA ARG A 132 9.65 -10.70 6.56
C ARG A 132 8.68 -11.84 6.91
N SER A 133 7.58 -11.55 7.59
CA SER A 133 6.68 -12.55 8.19
C SER A 133 5.98 -13.47 7.18
N MET A 134 6.09 -13.17 5.88
CA MET A 134 5.48 -13.97 4.80
C MET A 134 6.52 -14.63 3.87
N ALA A 135 7.80 -14.60 4.22
CA ALA A 135 8.88 -15.13 3.39
C ALA A 135 8.70 -16.62 3.08
N ASP A 136 8.25 -17.40 4.05
CA ASP A 136 7.98 -18.84 3.90
C ASP A 136 6.81 -19.14 2.95
N HIS A 137 5.99 -18.15 2.69
CA HIS A 137 4.90 -18.22 1.69
C HIS A 137 5.31 -17.70 0.31
N GLY A 138 6.59 -17.39 0.10
CA GLY A 138 7.10 -16.87 -1.18
C GLY A 138 6.80 -15.38 -1.43
N ILE A 139 6.37 -14.65 -0.42
CA ILE A 139 6.09 -13.21 -0.48
C ILE A 139 7.22 -12.46 0.25
N TYR A 140 7.90 -11.56 -0.45
CA TYR A 140 8.96 -10.72 0.11
C TYR A 140 8.47 -9.29 0.30
N GLY A 141 8.42 -8.84 1.56
CA GLY A 141 8.06 -7.46 1.90
C GLY A 141 9.25 -6.52 1.71
N LEU A 142 9.05 -5.45 0.94
CA LEU A 142 10.08 -4.49 0.58
C LEU A 142 9.99 -3.21 1.41
N ALA A 143 8.79 -2.65 1.55
CA ALA A 143 8.59 -1.38 2.25
C ALA A 143 7.14 -1.21 2.73
N TYR A 144 6.93 -0.28 3.67
CA TYR A 144 5.60 0.21 4.06
C TYR A 144 5.29 1.52 3.36
N TRP A 145 4.13 1.58 2.71
CA TRP A 145 3.60 2.79 2.10
C TRP A 145 2.37 3.28 2.84
N SER A 146 2.41 4.51 3.32
CA SER A 146 1.30 5.12 4.03
C SER A 146 0.22 5.62 3.07
N ASN A 147 -1.06 5.49 3.45
CA ASN A 147 -2.15 6.19 2.78
C ASN A 147 -2.85 7.19 3.70
N GLY A 148 -2.86 6.95 4.99
CA GLY A 148 -3.38 7.88 6.00
C GLY A 148 -4.37 7.28 6.98
N LEU A 149 -4.91 8.15 7.84
CA LEU A 149 -5.93 7.79 8.82
C LEU A 149 -7.30 7.66 8.15
N LYS A 150 -8.06 6.65 8.55
CA LYS A 150 -9.39 6.37 8.02
C LYS A 150 -10.46 7.24 8.68
N GLN A 151 -11.40 7.67 7.87
CA GLN A 151 -12.61 8.37 8.27
C GLN A 151 -13.83 7.47 8.02
N LEU A 152 -14.86 7.60 8.82
CA LEU A 152 -16.15 6.92 8.59
C LEU A 152 -17.01 7.78 7.67
N SER A 153 -17.57 7.21 6.61
CA SER A 153 -18.62 7.86 5.83
C SER A 153 -19.90 7.06 5.88
N ALA A 154 -21.05 7.73 5.88
CA ALA A 154 -22.34 7.05 5.99
C ALA A 154 -23.49 7.89 5.42
N THR A 155 -24.65 7.24 5.24
CA THR A 155 -25.91 7.89 4.83
C THR A 155 -26.52 8.77 5.93
N ARG A 156 -26.02 8.67 7.18
CA ARG A 156 -26.42 9.53 8.32
C ARG A 156 -25.19 9.96 9.12
N ALA A 157 -25.36 11.01 9.93
CA ALA A 157 -24.30 11.51 10.80
C ALA A 157 -23.92 10.46 11.86
N LEU A 158 -22.61 10.26 12.07
CA LEU A 158 -22.06 9.32 13.05
C LEU A 158 -21.30 10.13 14.12
N GLN A 159 -22.00 10.59 15.16
CA GLN A 159 -21.39 11.31 16.28
C GLN A 159 -20.99 10.34 17.41
N LYS A 160 -21.81 9.34 17.66
CA LYS A 160 -21.59 8.32 18.70
C LYS A 160 -21.70 6.90 18.10
N PRO A 161 -21.13 5.88 18.75
CA PRO A 161 -21.14 4.51 18.23
C PRO A 161 -22.53 3.96 17.89
N GLU A 162 -23.55 4.35 18.65
CA GLU A 162 -24.94 3.93 18.45
C GLU A 162 -25.52 4.40 17.12
N ASP A 163 -24.98 5.50 16.56
CA ASP A 163 -25.41 6.01 15.26
C ASP A 163 -25.04 5.07 14.11
N ALA A 164 -24.06 4.17 14.31
CA ALA A 164 -23.69 3.15 13.33
C ALA A 164 -24.58 1.90 13.39
N ALA A 165 -25.36 1.74 14.46
CA ALA A 165 -26.16 0.53 14.67
C ALA A 165 -27.16 0.31 13.53
N GLY A 166 -27.20 -0.93 13.01
CA GLY A 166 -28.10 -1.35 11.93
C GLY A 166 -27.68 -0.90 10.53
N LEU A 167 -26.59 -0.10 10.38
CA LEU A 167 -26.04 0.23 9.06
C LEU A 167 -25.14 -0.90 8.57
N SER A 168 -25.09 -1.09 7.26
CA SER A 168 -24.10 -1.94 6.58
C SER A 168 -22.91 -1.10 6.14
N PHE A 169 -21.70 -1.55 6.46
CA PHE A 169 -20.45 -0.88 6.06
C PHE A 169 -19.62 -1.75 5.13
N ARG A 170 -19.23 -1.19 4.01
CA ARG A 170 -18.20 -1.81 3.19
C ARG A 170 -16.87 -1.80 3.95
N ILE A 171 -16.23 -2.94 4.06
CA ILE A 171 -14.89 -3.10 4.63
C ILE A 171 -13.96 -3.85 3.67
N GLN A 172 -12.66 -3.78 3.93
CA GLN A 172 -11.66 -4.64 3.31
C GLN A 172 -11.75 -6.06 3.91
N SER A 173 -11.07 -7.00 3.28
CA SER A 173 -10.99 -8.38 3.79
C SER A 173 -10.10 -8.44 5.03
N SER A 174 -10.70 -8.29 6.22
CA SER A 174 -10.03 -8.36 7.52
C SER A 174 -10.99 -8.85 8.59
N THR A 175 -10.54 -9.78 9.42
CA THR A 175 -11.32 -10.26 10.57
C THR A 175 -11.38 -9.23 11.69
N VAL A 176 -10.35 -8.39 11.84
CA VAL A 176 -10.33 -7.29 12.81
C VAL A 176 -11.35 -6.21 12.42
N LEU A 177 -11.39 -5.79 11.15
CA LEU A 177 -12.37 -4.82 10.67
C LEU A 177 -13.80 -5.36 10.80
N ASP A 178 -14.01 -6.64 10.55
CA ASP A 178 -15.28 -7.32 10.77
C ASP A 178 -15.75 -7.19 12.24
N ALA A 179 -14.86 -7.51 13.18
CA ALA A 179 -15.14 -7.41 14.61
C ALA A 179 -15.37 -5.95 15.07
N GLN A 180 -14.61 -5.01 14.52
CA GLN A 180 -14.71 -3.57 14.80
C GLN A 180 -16.12 -3.03 14.49
N PHE A 181 -16.66 -3.33 13.30
CA PHE A 181 -18.00 -2.87 12.93
C PHE A 181 -19.10 -3.60 13.69
N LYS A 182 -18.93 -4.90 13.98
CA LYS A 182 -19.84 -5.64 14.86
C LYS A 182 -19.90 -5.07 16.28
N ALA A 183 -18.78 -4.56 16.80
CA ALA A 183 -18.73 -3.96 18.13
C ALA A 183 -19.63 -2.71 18.27
N VAL A 184 -19.93 -2.03 17.18
CA VAL A 184 -20.86 -0.88 17.11
C VAL A 184 -22.25 -1.28 16.57
N ASN A 185 -22.57 -2.57 16.57
CA ASN A 185 -23.84 -3.13 16.08
C ASN A 185 -24.12 -2.80 14.59
N ALA A 186 -23.06 -2.59 13.79
CA ALA A 186 -23.16 -2.45 12.34
C ALA A 186 -22.88 -3.78 11.65
N THR A 187 -23.30 -3.91 10.39
CA THR A 187 -23.08 -5.09 9.57
C THR A 187 -21.88 -4.85 8.63
N PRO A 188 -20.73 -5.51 8.83
CA PRO A 188 -19.62 -5.42 7.89
C PRO A 188 -19.90 -6.23 6.62
N VAL A 189 -19.58 -5.65 5.46
CA VAL A 189 -19.71 -6.28 4.15
C VAL A 189 -18.35 -6.19 3.43
N ARG A 190 -17.72 -7.33 3.19
CA ARG A 190 -16.42 -7.40 2.51
C ARG A 190 -16.61 -7.29 1.01
N LEU A 191 -16.11 -6.22 0.42
CA LEU A 191 -16.16 -5.98 -1.02
C LEU A 191 -14.81 -5.45 -1.54
N PRO A 192 -14.42 -5.82 -2.77
CA PRO A 192 -13.27 -5.23 -3.46
C PRO A 192 -13.36 -3.70 -3.52
N PHE A 193 -12.21 -3.03 -3.57
CA PHE A 193 -12.18 -1.56 -3.58
C PHE A 193 -12.87 -0.98 -4.83
N ALA A 194 -12.71 -1.62 -5.98
CA ALA A 194 -13.34 -1.22 -7.23
C ALA A 194 -14.89 -1.24 -7.18
N GLU A 195 -15.48 -2.01 -6.27
CA GLU A 195 -16.94 -2.13 -6.12
C GLU A 195 -17.52 -1.14 -5.10
N ALA A 196 -16.66 -0.49 -4.29
CA ALA A 196 -17.09 0.31 -3.15
C ALA A 196 -18.02 1.46 -3.55
N TYR A 197 -17.68 2.25 -4.58
CA TYR A 197 -18.53 3.35 -5.04
C TYR A 197 -19.91 2.87 -5.47
N LYS A 198 -19.98 1.82 -6.30
CA LYS A 198 -21.25 1.28 -6.81
C LYS A 198 -22.11 0.70 -5.68
N ALA A 199 -21.49 0.02 -4.71
CA ALA A 199 -22.20 -0.51 -3.56
C ALA A 199 -22.80 0.59 -2.67
N LEU A 200 -22.09 1.71 -2.48
CA LEU A 200 -22.58 2.90 -1.79
C LEU A 200 -23.70 3.60 -2.58
N GLN A 201 -23.51 3.78 -3.88
CA GLN A 201 -24.48 4.44 -4.77
C GLN A 201 -25.82 3.67 -4.85
N SER A 202 -25.76 2.35 -4.90
CA SER A 202 -26.96 1.49 -4.96
C SER A 202 -27.65 1.30 -3.60
N GLY A 203 -27.02 1.71 -2.49
CA GLY A 203 -27.51 1.45 -1.14
C GLY A 203 -27.30 0.00 -0.67
N MET A 204 -26.53 -0.81 -1.38
CA MET A 204 -26.11 -2.14 -0.92
C MET A 204 -25.43 -2.07 0.45
N VAL A 205 -24.61 -1.02 0.64
CA VAL A 205 -24.05 -0.63 1.92
C VAL A 205 -24.35 0.84 2.19
N GLN A 206 -24.52 1.22 3.45
CA GLN A 206 -24.83 2.58 3.85
C GLN A 206 -23.59 3.38 4.26
N GLY A 207 -22.46 2.73 4.42
CA GLY A 207 -21.22 3.39 4.83
C GLY A 207 -19.96 2.65 4.40
N THR A 208 -18.84 3.31 4.60
CA THR A 208 -17.49 2.76 4.41
C THR A 208 -16.49 3.50 5.29
N GLU A 209 -15.24 2.98 5.32
CA GLU A 209 -14.11 3.64 5.97
C GLU A 209 -12.97 3.82 4.96
N ASN A 210 -12.41 5.01 4.85
CA ASN A 210 -11.27 5.30 3.98
C ASN A 210 -10.53 6.57 4.40
N PRO A 211 -9.24 6.72 4.06
CA PRO A 211 -8.55 8.01 4.06
C PRO A 211 -9.16 8.97 3.04
N TRP A 212 -8.94 10.26 3.24
CA TRP A 212 -9.48 11.32 2.40
C TRP A 212 -9.14 11.16 0.91
N SER A 213 -7.91 10.79 0.59
CA SER A 213 -7.46 10.56 -0.78
C SER A 213 -8.25 9.46 -1.51
N ASN A 214 -8.59 8.37 -0.80
CA ASN A 214 -9.42 7.31 -1.37
C ASN A 214 -10.89 7.73 -1.51
N ILE A 215 -11.41 8.53 -0.58
CA ILE A 215 -12.77 9.06 -0.66
C ILE A 215 -12.91 9.94 -1.90
N VAL A 216 -11.92 10.80 -2.16
CA VAL A 216 -11.93 11.71 -3.34
C VAL A 216 -11.69 10.94 -4.63
N SER A 217 -10.64 10.11 -4.72
CA SER A 217 -10.26 9.42 -5.97
C SER A 217 -11.34 8.46 -6.48
N GLN A 218 -12.18 7.94 -5.58
CA GLN A 218 -13.33 7.10 -5.92
C GLN A 218 -14.67 7.85 -5.90
N ASN A 219 -14.66 9.18 -5.80
CA ASN A 219 -15.86 10.03 -5.74
C ASN A 219 -16.86 9.61 -4.64
N MET A 220 -16.44 8.92 -3.60
CA MET A 220 -17.35 8.41 -2.55
C MET A 220 -18.11 9.56 -1.85
N HIS A 221 -17.50 10.75 -1.73
CA HIS A 221 -18.12 11.96 -1.17
C HIS A 221 -19.36 12.43 -1.94
N THR A 222 -19.54 12.00 -3.19
CA THR A 222 -20.73 12.36 -3.97
C THR A 222 -21.97 11.52 -3.64
N VAL A 223 -21.77 10.37 -2.99
CA VAL A 223 -22.82 9.40 -2.62
C VAL A 223 -22.87 9.12 -1.11
N GLN A 224 -22.03 9.83 -0.33
CA GLN A 224 -21.97 9.74 1.13
C GLN A 224 -22.24 11.12 1.73
N PRO A 225 -23.47 11.41 2.19
CA PRO A 225 -23.84 12.75 2.66
C PRO A 225 -23.15 13.15 3.97
N PHE A 226 -22.57 12.22 4.73
CA PHE A 226 -21.87 12.52 5.97
C PHE A 226 -20.51 11.82 6.01
N ILE A 227 -19.49 12.54 6.46
CA ILE A 227 -18.16 11.99 6.76
C ILE A 227 -17.76 12.41 8.15
N THR A 228 -17.51 11.44 9.02
CA THR A 228 -17.05 11.66 10.39
C THR A 228 -15.53 11.58 10.45
N GLU A 229 -14.89 12.64 10.93
CA GLU A 229 -13.44 12.71 11.18
C GLU A 229 -13.09 11.85 12.41
N SER A 230 -13.19 10.55 12.24
CA SER A 230 -13.02 9.58 13.34
C SER A 230 -11.57 9.27 13.64
N ASN A 231 -10.70 9.26 12.62
CA ASN A 231 -9.30 8.83 12.71
C ASN A 231 -9.16 7.52 13.51
N HIS A 232 -10.11 6.59 13.31
CA HIS A 232 -10.26 5.38 14.11
C HIS A 232 -9.34 4.24 13.68
N GLY A 233 -8.74 4.33 12.52
CA GLY A 233 -7.85 3.33 11.97
C GLY A 233 -6.87 3.93 10.98
N VAL A 234 -5.98 3.10 10.47
CA VAL A 234 -4.99 3.49 9.47
C VAL A 234 -5.15 2.65 8.21
N LEU A 235 -4.83 3.21 7.06
CA LEU A 235 -4.65 2.47 5.83
C LEU A 235 -3.19 2.55 5.42
N ASN A 236 -2.53 1.40 5.49
CA ASN A 236 -1.16 1.23 5.05
C ASN A 236 -1.08 0.08 4.05
N TYR A 237 -0.10 0.18 3.18
CA TYR A 237 0.24 -0.83 2.20
C TYR A 237 1.60 -1.43 2.50
N MET A 238 1.83 -2.63 2.03
CA MET A 238 3.15 -3.22 1.94
C MET A 238 3.52 -3.38 0.48
N LEU A 239 4.61 -2.75 0.05
CA LEU A 239 5.23 -3.06 -1.24
C LEU A 239 5.82 -4.45 -1.14
N ILE A 240 5.38 -5.35 -2.01
CA ILE A 240 5.75 -6.77 -1.99
C ILE A 240 6.17 -7.25 -3.37
N THR A 241 7.00 -8.29 -3.37
CA THR A 241 7.41 -9.01 -4.58
C THR A 241 7.39 -10.52 -4.34
N ASN A 242 7.43 -11.30 -5.42
CA ASN A 242 7.65 -12.74 -5.34
C ASN A 242 9.10 -13.02 -4.95
N SER A 243 9.33 -13.82 -3.91
CA SER A 243 10.68 -14.09 -3.37
C SER A 243 11.61 -14.71 -4.42
N ARG A 244 11.11 -15.62 -5.26
CA ARG A 244 11.93 -16.26 -6.31
C ARG A 244 12.30 -15.28 -7.41
N PHE A 245 11.34 -14.46 -7.83
CA PHE A 245 11.62 -13.39 -8.79
C PHE A 245 12.67 -12.42 -8.25
N TRP A 246 12.53 -11.96 -6.99
CA TRP A 246 13.45 -10.99 -6.41
C TRP A 246 14.88 -11.50 -6.33
N ILE A 247 15.04 -12.76 -5.93
CA ILE A 247 16.36 -13.40 -5.83
C ILE A 247 16.97 -13.65 -7.22
N SER A 248 16.17 -13.87 -8.27
CA SER A 248 16.65 -14.09 -9.62
C SER A 248 17.24 -12.82 -10.29
N ILE A 249 16.93 -11.63 -9.77
CA ILE A 249 17.46 -10.36 -10.26
C ILE A 249 18.97 -10.28 -9.94
N PRO A 250 19.85 -9.95 -10.92
CA PRO A 250 21.27 -9.76 -10.67
C PRO A 250 21.52 -8.77 -9.53
N PHE A 251 22.48 -9.06 -8.66
CA PHE A 251 22.71 -8.31 -7.42
C PHE A 251 22.84 -6.80 -7.65
N ALA A 252 23.62 -6.35 -8.64
CA ALA A 252 23.80 -4.92 -8.92
C ALA A 252 22.50 -4.23 -9.33
N VAL A 253 21.62 -4.89 -10.11
CA VAL A 253 20.31 -4.37 -10.50
C VAL A 253 19.39 -4.34 -9.30
N ARG A 254 19.37 -5.41 -8.48
CA ARG A 254 18.55 -5.49 -7.29
C ARG A 254 18.93 -4.42 -6.26
N SER A 255 20.22 -4.17 -6.05
CA SER A 255 20.69 -3.14 -5.11
C SER A 255 20.25 -1.74 -5.55
N GLU A 256 20.27 -1.44 -6.86
CA GLU A 256 19.74 -0.16 -7.37
C GLU A 256 18.21 -0.08 -7.19
N LEU A 257 17.48 -1.18 -7.45
CA LEU A 257 16.04 -1.23 -7.19
C LEU A 257 15.70 -1.00 -5.72
N GLU A 258 16.47 -1.55 -4.79
CA GLU A 258 16.32 -1.32 -3.35
C GLU A 258 16.50 0.16 -3.01
N GLY A 259 17.53 0.82 -3.54
CA GLY A 259 17.75 2.26 -3.37
C GLY A 259 16.60 3.12 -3.93
N ILE A 260 16.09 2.75 -5.11
CA ILE A 260 14.92 3.41 -5.70
C ILE A 260 13.67 3.21 -4.84
N ILE A 261 13.45 2.01 -4.33
CA ILE A 261 12.31 1.70 -3.44
C ILE A 261 12.37 2.56 -2.17
N ASP A 262 13.54 2.74 -1.57
CA ASP A 262 13.72 3.58 -0.39
C ASP A 262 13.37 5.05 -0.70
N GLU A 263 13.85 5.58 -1.82
CA GLU A 263 13.56 6.95 -2.26
C GLU A 263 12.07 7.15 -2.52
N VAL A 264 11.43 6.24 -3.26
CA VAL A 264 9.99 6.27 -3.54
C VAL A 264 9.17 6.16 -2.26
N THR A 265 9.57 5.28 -1.33
CA THR A 265 8.90 5.10 -0.04
C THR A 265 8.89 6.38 0.78
N GLN A 266 10.01 7.11 0.83
CA GLN A 266 10.07 8.41 1.51
C GLN A 266 9.13 9.43 0.85
N ALA A 267 9.11 9.48 -0.49
CA ALA A 267 8.24 10.38 -1.24
C ALA A 267 6.75 10.06 -1.03
N VAL A 268 6.36 8.79 -1.13
CA VAL A 268 4.98 8.32 -0.89
C VAL A 268 4.50 8.68 0.51
N ASN A 269 5.32 8.37 1.53
CA ASN A 269 4.94 8.59 2.92
C ASN A 269 4.85 10.08 3.27
N LYS A 270 5.65 10.94 2.64
CA LYS A 270 5.54 12.40 2.76
C LYS A 270 4.30 12.95 2.04
N GLU A 271 4.05 12.49 0.81
CA GLU A 271 2.94 12.98 -0.02
C GLU A 271 1.58 12.53 0.54
N ALA A 272 1.50 11.38 1.20
CA ALA A 272 0.25 10.84 1.74
C ALA A 272 -0.44 11.82 2.69
N GLU A 273 0.30 12.46 3.60
CA GLU A 273 -0.25 13.43 4.56
C GLU A 273 -0.74 14.70 3.83
N ALA A 274 0.09 15.26 2.96
CA ALA A 274 -0.23 16.47 2.21
C ALA A 274 -1.44 16.26 1.27
N LEU A 275 -1.53 15.09 0.62
CA LEU A 275 -2.65 14.77 -0.26
C LEU A 275 -3.95 14.62 0.53
N ASN A 276 -3.94 13.90 1.65
CA ASN A 276 -5.12 13.75 2.48
C ASN A 276 -5.65 15.10 3.00
N GLN A 277 -4.76 16.03 3.37
CA GLN A 277 -5.17 17.38 3.76
C GLN A 277 -5.83 18.13 2.60
N ARG A 278 -5.24 18.13 1.41
CA ARG A 278 -5.82 18.74 0.20
C ARG A 278 -7.17 18.13 -0.17
N ASP A 279 -7.29 16.80 -0.08
CA ASP A 279 -8.53 16.12 -0.46
C ASP A 279 -9.63 16.31 0.57
N ARG A 280 -9.31 16.44 1.86
CA ARG A 280 -10.25 16.91 2.87
C ARG A 280 -10.80 18.30 2.54
N GLU A 281 -9.93 19.22 2.18
CA GLU A 281 -10.33 20.59 1.77
C GLU A 281 -11.18 20.57 0.50
N ARG A 282 -10.87 19.71 -0.48
CA ARG A 282 -11.71 19.52 -1.68
C ARG A 282 -13.11 19.05 -1.35
N ILE A 283 -13.28 18.11 -0.43
CA ILE A 283 -14.60 17.64 0.00
C ILE A 283 -15.39 18.78 0.67
N ILE A 284 -14.73 19.57 1.54
CA ILE A 284 -15.36 20.74 2.17
C ILE A 284 -15.81 21.75 1.11
N ALA A 285 -14.94 22.08 0.17
CA ALA A 285 -15.23 23.04 -0.90
C ALA A 285 -16.34 22.55 -1.85
N ALA A 286 -16.40 21.23 -2.12
CA ALA A 286 -17.44 20.64 -2.95
C ALA A 286 -18.83 20.68 -2.30
N GLY A 287 -18.90 20.70 -0.96
CA GLY A 287 -20.16 20.76 -0.22
C GLY A 287 -21.08 19.54 -0.40
N THR A 288 -20.57 18.45 -0.98
CA THR A 288 -21.34 17.21 -1.25
C THR A 288 -21.53 16.36 -0.01
N SER A 289 -20.65 16.51 0.98
CA SER A 289 -20.71 15.79 2.25
C SER A 289 -20.60 16.77 3.41
N LYS A 290 -21.42 16.55 4.45
CA LYS A 290 -21.29 17.26 5.71
C LYS A 290 -20.23 16.60 6.57
N LEU A 291 -19.20 17.34 6.96
CA LEU A 291 -18.18 16.86 7.87
C LEU A 291 -18.68 16.92 9.32
N ILE A 292 -18.40 15.84 10.03
CA ILE A 292 -18.69 15.69 11.48
C ILE A 292 -17.33 15.61 12.18
N THR A 293 -17.01 16.63 12.96
CA THR A 293 -15.83 16.61 13.84
C THR A 293 -16.23 16.14 15.22
N LEU A 294 -15.65 15.03 15.67
CA LEU A 294 -15.96 14.47 16.98
C LEU A 294 -15.34 15.32 18.10
N SER A 295 -16.14 15.64 19.10
CA SER A 295 -15.62 16.16 20.38
C SER A 295 -14.78 15.10 21.08
N PRO A 296 -13.92 15.48 22.06
CA PRO A 296 -13.15 14.50 22.84
C PRO A 296 -14.00 13.43 23.49
N VAL A 297 -15.20 13.78 23.97
CA VAL A 297 -16.15 12.85 24.63
C VAL A 297 -16.71 11.85 23.62
N GLU A 298 -17.16 12.32 22.46
CA GLU A 298 -17.66 11.45 21.38
C GLU A 298 -16.56 10.52 20.87
N ARG A 299 -15.36 11.04 20.67
CA ARG A 299 -14.21 10.22 20.25
C ARG A 299 -13.86 9.16 21.29
N GLN A 300 -13.94 9.49 22.59
CA GLN A 300 -13.72 8.52 23.66
C GLN A 300 -14.79 7.43 23.65
N ALA A 301 -16.06 7.77 23.41
CA ALA A 301 -17.13 6.78 23.28
C ALA A 301 -16.86 5.76 22.15
N TRP A 302 -16.37 6.21 20.99
CA TRP A 302 -15.94 5.32 19.90
C TRP A 302 -14.77 4.42 20.33
N ARG A 303 -13.77 4.96 21.04
CA ARG A 303 -12.65 4.19 21.57
C ARG A 303 -13.12 3.11 22.54
N ASP A 304 -13.95 3.46 23.50
CA ASP A 304 -14.47 2.55 24.52
C ASP A 304 -15.27 1.39 23.91
N ARG A 305 -15.92 1.65 22.79
CA ARG A 305 -16.73 0.64 22.09
C ARG A 305 -15.89 -0.27 21.20
N MET A 306 -14.90 0.26 20.51
CA MET A 306 -14.11 -0.49 19.49
C MET A 306 -12.85 -1.13 20.06
N MET A 307 -12.14 -0.49 20.99
CA MET A 307 -10.86 -1.01 21.50
C MET A 307 -10.95 -2.38 22.20
N PRO A 308 -12.06 -2.79 22.86
CA PRO A 308 -12.17 -4.14 23.41
C PRO A 308 -11.94 -5.27 22.37
N VAL A 309 -12.11 -4.97 21.08
CA VAL A 309 -11.79 -5.90 19.98
C VAL A 309 -10.34 -6.39 20.03
N TRP A 310 -9.39 -5.56 20.50
CA TRP A 310 -7.97 -5.93 20.57
C TRP A 310 -7.73 -7.23 21.31
N LYS A 311 -8.44 -7.43 22.43
CA LYS A 311 -8.29 -8.62 23.29
C LYS A 311 -8.61 -9.90 22.52
N SER A 312 -9.56 -9.84 21.59
CA SER A 312 -9.95 -10.99 20.77
C SER A 312 -8.87 -11.43 19.78
N PHE A 313 -7.96 -10.52 19.42
CA PHE A 313 -6.91 -10.77 18.46
C PHE A 313 -5.49 -10.81 19.06
N GLU A 314 -5.37 -10.62 20.38
CA GLU A 314 -4.09 -10.56 21.09
C GLU A 314 -3.24 -11.81 20.87
N ASN A 315 -3.84 -12.99 20.90
CA ASN A 315 -3.12 -14.25 20.72
C ASN A 315 -2.68 -14.47 19.27
N GLU A 316 -3.46 -14.02 18.29
CA GLU A 316 -3.14 -14.21 16.87
C GLU A 316 -2.12 -13.19 16.36
N ILE A 317 -2.25 -11.94 16.79
CA ILE A 317 -1.34 -10.84 16.43
C ILE A 317 -0.02 -10.95 17.20
N GLY A 318 -0.11 -11.29 18.48
CA GLY A 318 0.97 -11.28 19.45
C GLY A 318 0.88 -10.08 20.39
N ALA A 319 0.81 -10.34 21.69
CA ALA A 319 0.74 -9.28 22.71
C ALA A 319 1.97 -8.36 22.70
N ASP A 320 3.13 -8.87 22.31
CA ASP A 320 4.38 -8.15 22.15
C ASP A 320 4.32 -7.16 20.96
N VAL A 321 3.74 -7.58 19.83
CA VAL A 321 3.53 -6.73 18.65
C VAL A 321 2.58 -5.57 18.99
N ILE A 322 1.46 -5.86 19.67
CA ILE A 322 0.49 -4.84 20.08
C ILE A 322 1.14 -3.85 21.05
N ARG A 323 1.86 -4.34 22.08
CA ARG A 323 2.58 -3.47 23.03
C ARG A 323 3.63 -2.61 22.34
N ALA A 324 4.41 -3.18 21.40
CA ALA A 324 5.39 -2.42 20.64
C ALA A 324 4.73 -1.27 19.84
N ALA A 325 3.57 -1.53 19.22
CA ALA A 325 2.79 -0.50 18.54
C ALA A 325 2.22 0.56 19.50
N GLN A 326 1.77 0.18 20.68
CA GLN A 326 1.28 1.15 21.68
C GLN A 326 2.38 2.10 22.19
N THR A 327 3.63 1.61 22.32
CA THR A 327 4.75 2.40 22.88
C THR A 327 5.21 3.56 21.99
N VAL A 328 4.79 3.60 20.72
CA VAL A 328 5.13 4.69 19.79
C VAL A 328 4.18 5.88 19.89
N ASN A 329 3.04 5.72 20.55
CA ASN A 329 2.11 6.82 20.80
C ASN A 329 2.74 7.86 21.72
N ARG A 330 2.33 9.11 21.60
CA ARG A 330 2.77 10.16 22.53
C ARG A 330 2.26 9.81 23.91
N ARG A 331 3.14 9.90 24.92
CA ARG A 331 2.70 9.83 26.31
C ARG A 331 1.81 11.04 26.56
N ARG A 332 0.57 10.80 26.86
CA ARG A 332 -0.39 11.83 27.31
C ARG A 332 -0.13 12.18 28.76
#